data_00fd951ba79fdcf392d726b4501315d4
#
_entry.id   00fd951ba79fdcf392d726b4501315d4
#
_cell.length_a   1.000
_cell.length_b   1.000
_cell.length_c   1.000
_cell.angle_alpha   90.00
_cell.angle_beta   90.00
_cell.angle_gamma   90.00
#
_symmetry.space_group_name_H-M   'P 1'
#
loop_
_entity.id
_entity.type
_entity.pdbx_description
1 polymer ?
#
loop_
_entity_poly.entity_id
_entity_poly.type
_entity_poly.pdbx_seq_one_letter_code
_entity_poly.pdbx_strand_id
1 'polypeptide(L)'
;MKNTIFKGMATAIVTPMTEDAIDYEALGRFVEFQIENGINAIVVMGTTGENATIEHDEQTKVIKFVVDKAAKRVPVIAGTGTNNTEHVITNTRNACAVGANAVLVVTPYYNKATQNGLYRHFTAVADASTVPVILYNVPGRTGCNLQPKTVARLADHPNIVAIKEAAGSMAQAVELFALCGDKLDIYSGEDALTVPMMAMGGSGAISVLSNVVPKEAVEMSDAALRGDFETAAALQCKFLPLINALFSEVNPIPAKAAVSAMGFGADILRLPLTPMEDGTRAKLYEEMRKLGINV
;
A
#
# COMPACT_ATOMS: atom_id res chain seq x y z
N MET A 1 24.76 2.49 -0.04
CA MET A 1 23.71 2.68 -1.06
C MET A 1 22.43 2.09 -0.51
N LYS A 2 21.27 2.74 -0.73
CA LYS A 2 19.97 2.19 -0.33
C LYS A 2 19.68 0.89 -1.09
N ASN A 3 19.05 -0.06 -0.42
CA ASN A 3 18.52 -1.27 -1.07
C ASN A 3 17.10 -0.99 -1.54
N THR A 4 16.94 -0.30 -2.67
CA THR A 4 15.66 0.16 -3.21
C THR A 4 14.89 -1.02 -3.83
N ILE A 5 13.64 -1.24 -3.39
CA ILE A 5 12.76 -2.29 -3.91
C ILE A 5 12.12 -1.83 -5.23
N PHE A 6 11.60 -0.60 -5.26
CA PHE A 6 11.04 0.04 -6.45
C PHE A 6 11.16 1.56 -6.34
N LYS A 7 10.99 2.26 -7.45
CA LYS A 7 10.73 3.71 -7.51
C LYS A 7 9.47 3.96 -8.31
N GLY A 8 8.73 4.99 -7.97
CA GLY A 8 7.48 5.34 -8.64
C GLY A 8 6.24 4.84 -7.89
N MET A 9 5.31 4.21 -8.58
CA MET A 9 3.99 3.88 -8.06
C MET A 9 3.82 2.38 -7.78
N ALA A 10 3.47 2.02 -6.55
CA ALA A 10 3.01 0.68 -6.20
C ALA A 10 1.50 0.68 -5.94
N THR A 11 0.78 -0.32 -6.42
CA THR A 11 -0.63 -0.49 -6.10
C THR A 11 -0.82 -1.29 -4.81
N ALA A 12 -1.48 -0.70 -3.80
CA ALA A 12 -2.07 -1.46 -2.70
C ALA A 12 -3.32 -2.15 -3.27
N ILE A 13 -3.15 -3.35 -3.84
CA ILE A 13 -4.16 -4.01 -4.65
C ILE A 13 -5.34 -4.49 -3.80
N VAL A 14 -6.58 -4.29 -4.29
CA VAL A 14 -7.77 -4.91 -3.70
C VAL A 14 -7.73 -6.42 -3.94
N THR A 15 -8.39 -7.18 -3.07
CA THR A 15 -8.57 -8.62 -3.23
C THR A 15 -10.02 -8.89 -3.67
N PRO A 16 -10.29 -9.20 -4.95
CA PRO A 16 -11.61 -9.61 -5.40
C PRO A 16 -12.10 -10.86 -4.67
N MET A 17 -13.38 -10.88 -4.33
CA MET A 17 -14.00 -11.97 -3.56
C MET A 17 -15.35 -12.36 -4.17
N THR A 18 -15.73 -13.60 -3.96
CA THR A 18 -17.11 -14.09 -4.03
C THR A 18 -17.69 -14.16 -2.62
N GLU A 19 -18.97 -14.57 -2.47
CA GLU A 19 -19.58 -14.73 -1.14
C GLU A 19 -18.80 -15.70 -0.26
N ASP A 20 -18.20 -16.75 -0.83
CA ASP A 20 -17.58 -17.85 -0.10
C ASP A 20 -16.06 -17.90 -0.17
N ALA A 21 -15.43 -17.20 -1.13
CA ALA A 21 -13.99 -17.39 -1.42
C ALA A 21 -13.33 -16.15 -2.04
N ILE A 22 -12.01 -16.23 -2.21
CA ILE A 22 -11.24 -15.32 -3.06
C ILE A 22 -11.55 -15.61 -4.54
N ASP A 23 -11.84 -14.56 -5.31
CA ASP A 23 -11.99 -14.66 -6.77
C ASP A 23 -10.61 -14.55 -7.44
N TYR A 24 -9.94 -15.68 -7.57
CA TYR A 24 -8.61 -15.74 -8.19
C TYR A 24 -8.63 -15.39 -9.69
N GLU A 25 -9.74 -15.62 -10.39
CA GLU A 25 -9.84 -15.27 -11.80
C GLU A 25 -9.88 -13.75 -11.98
N ALA A 26 -10.75 -13.07 -11.24
CA ALA A 26 -10.79 -11.61 -11.23
C ALA A 26 -9.48 -11.00 -10.72
N LEU A 27 -8.90 -11.55 -9.65
CA LEU A 27 -7.60 -11.10 -9.13
C LEU A 27 -6.51 -11.24 -10.20
N GLY A 28 -6.49 -12.35 -10.94
CA GLY A 28 -5.52 -12.57 -12.01
C GLY A 28 -5.64 -11.58 -13.15
N ARG A 29 -6.87 -11.26 -13.59
CA ARG A 29 -7.12 -10.21 -14.59
C ARG A 29 -6.71 -8.83 -14.05
N PHE A 30 -6.97 -8.57 -12.79
CA PHE A 30 -6.65 -7.28 -12.17
C PHE A 30 -5.14 -7.09 -11.97
N VAL A 31 -4.39 -8.12 -11.63
CA VAL A 31 -2.91 -8.08 -11.61
C VAL A 31 -2.35 -7.78 -13.01
N GLU A 32 -2.86 -8.42 -14.07
CA GLU A 32 -2.45 -8.12 -15.44
C GLU A 32 -2.76 -6.67 -15.81
N PHE A 33 -3.97 -6.19 -15.52
CA PHE A 33 -4.35 -4.79 -15.75
C PHE A 33 -3.36 -3.81 -15.11
N GLN A 34 -2.94 -4.05 -13.88
CA GLN A 34 -1.96 -3.20 -13.20
C GLN A 34 -0.60 -3.22 -13.93
N ILE A 35 -0.11 -4.40 -14.28
CA ILE A 35 1.20 -4.57 -14.94
C ILE A 35 1.19 -3.97 -16.34
N GLU A 36 0.14 -4.19 -17.13
CA GLU A 36 0.00 -3.66 -18.49
C GLU A 36 -0.08 -2.13 -18.50
N ASN A 37 -0.56 -1.52 -17.42
CA ASN A 37 -0.59 -0.06 -17.23
C ASN A 37 0.67 0.50 -16.55
N GLY A 38 1.74 -0.31 -16.43
CA GLY A 38 3.07 0.14 -16.06
C GLY A 38 3.34 0.28 -14.57
N ILE A 39 2.51 -0.32 -13.69
CA ILE A 39 2.75 -0.23 -12.25
C ILE A 39 4.15 -0.73 -11.87
N ASN A 40 4.82 -0.03 -10.94
CA ASN A 40 6.20 -0.35 -10.59
C ASN A 40 6.33 -1.43 -9.51
N ALA A 41 5.28 -1.68 -8.72
CA ALA A 41 5.21 -2.78 -7.74
C ALA A 41 3.76 -3.07 -7.36
N ILE A 42 3.50 -4.27 -6.80
CA ILE A 42 2.19 -4.65 -6.27
C ILE A 42 2.34 -4.97 -4.78
N VAL A 43 1.53 -4.30 -3.95
CA VAL A 43 1.40 -4.61 -2.52
C VAL A 43 0.14 -5.45 -2.33
N VAL A 44 0.31 -6.73 -2.05
CA VAL A 44 -0.76 -7.70 -1.80
C VAL A 44 -0.97 -7.90 -0.30
N MET A 45 -2.18 -8.20 0.15
CA MET A 45 -2.49 -8.39 1.58
C MET A 45 -2.11 -7.19 2.45
N GLY A 46 -2.14 -5.97 1.89
CA GLY A 46 -2.18 -4.74 2.67
C GLY A 46 -3.57 -4.47 3.25
N THR A 47 -3.78 -3.29 3.84
CA THR A 47 -5.09 -2.84 4.33
C THR A 47 -6.15 -2.87 3.23
N THR A 48 -5.81 -2.37 2.04
CA THR A 48 -6.70 -2.36 0.86
C THR A 48 -7.01 -3.77 0.36
N GLY A 49 -6.12 -4.73 0.59
CA GLY A 49 -6.32 -6.14 0.28
C GLY A 49 -7.11 -6.92 1.33
N GLU A 50 -7.67 -6.26 2.35
CA GLU A 50 -8.51 -6.84 3.41
C GLU A 50 -7.83 -7.94 4.23
N ASN A 51 -6.52 -7.83 4.47
CA ASN A 51 -5.78 -8.86 5.21
C ASN A 51 -6.34 -9.16 6.61
N ALA A 52 -7.03 -8.21 7.24
CA ALA A 52 -7.56 -8.38 8.59
C ALA A 52 -8.72 -9.40 8.68
N THR A 53 -9.39 -9.69 7.58
CA THR A 53 -10.56 -10.60 7.50
C THR A 53 -10.30 -11.83 6.63
N ILE A 54 -9.06 -11.99 6.14
CA ILE A 54 -8.62 -13.15 5.37
C ILE A 54 -7.76 -14.03 6.29
N GLU A 55 -8.11 -15.32 6.39
CA GLU A 55 -7.40 -16.27 7.24
C GLU A 55 -5.93 -16.44 6.81
N HIS A 56 -5.03 -16.75 7.74
CA HIS A 56 -3.58 -16.81 7.48
C HIS A 56 -3.18 -17.73 6.34
N ASP A 57 -3.80 -18.93 6.26
CA ASP A 57 -3.54 -19.87 5.18
C ASP A 57 -4.04 -19.35 3.83
N GLU A 58 -5.15 -18.64 3.83
CA GLU A 58 -5.71 -18.00 2.65
C GLU A 58 -4.85 -16.82 2.20
N GLN A 59 -4.37 -16.00 3.15
CA GLN A 59 -3.40 -14.91 2.84
C GLN A 59 -2.16 -15.46 2.11
N THR A 60 -1.58 -16.54 2.60
CA THR A 60 -0.40 -17.17 1.99
C THR A 60 -0.68 -17.64 0.56
N LYS A 61 -1.87 -18.21 0.30
CA LYS A 61 -2.29 -18.64 -1.04
C LYS A 61 -2.46 -17.45 -1.99
N VAL A 62 -3.06 -16.35 -1.51
CA VAL A 62 -3.24 -15.12 -2.31
C VAL A 62 -1.88 -14.49 -2.64
N ILE A 63 -0.96 -14.39 -1.66
CA ILE A 63 0.39 -13.88 -1.91
C ILE A 63 1.09 -14.74 -2.97
N LYS A 64 1.07 -16.07 -2.81
CA LYS A 64 1.66 -16.98 -3.80
C LYS A 64 1.06 -16.79 -5.20
N PHE A 65 -0.26 -16.70 -5.29
CA PHE A 65 -0.95 -16.49 -6.56
C PHE A 65 -0.50 -15.19 -7.25
N VAL A 66 -0.41 -14.07 -6.51
CA VAL A 66 0.03 -12.79 -7.07
C VAL A 66 1.52 -12.84 -7.47
N VAL A 67 2.37 -13.50 -6.69
CA VAL A 67 3.79 -13.73 -7.03
C VAL A 67 3.93 -14.51 -8.33
N ASP A 68 3.22 -15.64 -8.45
CA ASP A 68 3.22 -16.47 -9.64
C ASP A 68 2.69 -15.70 -10.87
N LYS A 69 1.60 -14.95 -10.68
CA LYS A 69 0.95 -14.16 -11.73
C LYS A 69 1.81 -12.98 -12.19
N ALA A 70 2.47 -12.29 -11.26
CA ALA A 70 3.40 -11.20 -11.60
C ALA A 70 4.62 -11.73 -12.40
N ALA A 71 5.01 -12.98 -12.18
CA ALA A 71 6.06 -13.67 -12.94
C ALA A 71 7.37 -12.85 -13.03
N LYS A 72 7.75 -12.19 -11.92
CA LYS A 72 8.93 -11.31 -11.80
C LYS A 72 8.93 -10.07 -12.71
N ARG A 73 7.81 -9.73 -13.37
CA ARG A 73 7.68 -8.50 -14.17
C ARG A 73 7.72 -7.24 -13.31
N VAL A 74 7.17 -7.34 -12.10
CA VAL A 74 7.22 -6.30 -11.08
C VAL A 74 7.43 -6.95 -9.70
N PRO A 75 8.07 -6.28 -8.73
CA PRO A 75 8.18 -6.79 -7.38
C PRO A 75 6.81 -6.90 -6.70
N VAL A 76 6.61 -7.99 -5.95
CA VAL A 76 5.44 -8.24 -5.13
C VAL A 76 5.82 -8.07 -3.66
N ILE A 77 5.13 -7.17 -2.97
CA ILE A 77 5.33 -6.82 -1.57
C ILE A 77 4.16 -7.37 -0.77
N ALA A 78 4.42 -8.23 0.21
CA ALA A 78 3.36 -8.85 1.01
C ALA A 78 3.10 -8.06 2.30
N GLY A 79 1.85 -7.69 2.56
CA GLY A 79 1.41 -7.18 3.85
C GLY A 79 1.36 -8.31 4.89
N THR A 80 2.20 -8.24 5.94
CA THR A 80 2.32 -9.28 6.96
C THR A 80 2.06 -8.78 8.38
N GLY A 81 1.88 -7.43 8.54
CA GLY A 81 1.74 -6.79 9.83
C GLY A 81 0.43 -7.11 10.54
N THR A 82 0.52 -7.38 11.83
CA THR A 82 -0.59 -7.50 12.79
C THR A 82 -0.19 -6.84 14.12
N ASN A 83 -1.07 -6.91 15.11
CA ASN A 83 -0.80 -6.40 16.46
C ASN A 83 -0.15 -7.44 17.40
N ASN A 84 0.27 -8.60 16.90
CA ASN A 84 0.97 -9.65 17.61
C ASN A 84 2.30 -9.98 16.91
N THR A 85 3.43 -9.74 17.57
CA THR A 85 4.77 -9.91 16.98
C THR A 85 5.01 -11.32 16.44
N GLU A 86 4.59 -12.36 17.16
CA GLU A 86 4.78 -13.76 16.75
C GLU A 86 3.97 -14.09 15.49
N HIS A 87 2.76 -13.55 15.38
CA HIS A 87 1.95 -13.68 14.15
C HIS A 87 2.61 -12.96 12.97
N VAL A 88 3.17 -11.77 13.20
CA VAL A 88 3.90 -11.04 12.13
C VAL A 88 5.11 -11.82 11.65
N ILE A 89 5.89 -12.42 12.59
CA ILE A 89 7.05 -13.25 12.25
C ILE A 89 6.61 -14.46 11.41
N THR A 90 5.54 -15.14 11.81
CA THR A 90 4.99 -16.30 11.11
C THR A 90 4.51 -15.90 9.70
N ASN A 91 3.70 -14.83 9.58
CA ASN A 91 3.22 -14.33 8.30
C ASN A 91 4.39 -13.92 7.38
N THR A 92 5.40 -13.26 7.96
CA THR A 92 6.60 -12.84 7.22
C THR A 92 7.35 -14.05 6.66
N ARG A 93 7.58 -15.09 7.47
CA ARG A 93 8.22 -16.33 7.00
C ARG A 93 7.42 -17.02 5.90
N ASN A 94 6.09 -17.07 6.03
CA ASN A 94 5.21 -17.64 5.02
C ASN A 94 5.29 -16.84 3.71
N ALA A 95 5.26 -15.51 3.77
CA ALA A 95 5.40 -14.64 2.59
C ALA A 95 6.77 -14.82 1.91
N CYS A 96 7.85 -14.91 2.69
CA CYS A 96 9.19 -15.21 2.16
C CYS A 96 9.21 -16.58 1.45
N ALA A 97 8.64 -17.61 2.06
CA ALA A 97 8.64 -18.97 1.53
C ALA A 97 7.88 -19.09 0.20
N VAL A 98 6.87 -18.25 -0.05
CA VAL A 98 6.12 -18.25 -1.31
C VAL A 98 6.65 -17.25 -2.35
N GLY A 99 7.78 -16.60 -2.08
CA GLY A 99 8.53 -15.82 -3.06
C GLY A 99 8.19 -14.32 -3.12
N ALA A 100 7.62 -13.74 -2.07
CA ALA A 100 7.48 -12.29 -1.98
C ALA A 100 8.87 -11.61 -2.06
N ASN A 101 8.94 -10.44 -2.73
CA ASN A 101 10.19 -9.69 -2.91
C ASN A 101 10.51 -8.78 -1.71
N ALA A 102 9.49 -8.42 -0.93
CA ALA A 102 9.59 -7.65 0.31
C ALA A 102 8.33 -7.86 1.15
N VAL A 103 8.39 -7.42 2.41
CA VAL A 103 7.22 -7.40 3.29
C VAL A 103 6.90 -5.98 3.75
N LEU A 104 5.60 -5.67 3.86
CA LEU A 104 5.07 -4.43 4.41
C LEU A 104 4.48 -4.71 5.79
N VAL A 105 5.04 -4.07 6.82
CA VAL A 105 4.68 -4.34 8.22
C VAL A 105 4.09 -3.08 8.86
N VAL A 106 2.77 -3.10 9.09
CA VAL A 106 2.06 -2.01 9.77
C VAL A 106 2.40 -1.99 11.26
N THR A 107 2.41 -0.80 11.86
CA THR A 107 2.52 -0.67 13.32
C THR A 107 1.42 -1.47 14.02
N PRO A 108 1.71 -2.14 15.17
CA PRO A 108 0.69 -2.80 15.97
C PRO A 108 -0.46 -1.85 16.30
N TYR A 109 -1.67 -2.27 15.98
CA TYR A 109 -2.90 -1.51 16.21
C TYR A 109 -3.60 -1.98 17.47
N TYR A 110 -4.45 -1.15 18.06
CA TYR A 110 -5.27 -1.42 19.23
C TYR A 110 -4.49 -1.48 20.56
N ASN A 111 -3.50 -2.35 20.72
CA ASN A 111 -2.70 -2.56 21.94
C ASN A 111 -1.59 -1.51 22.16
N LYS A 112 -1.45 -0.50 21.29
CA LYS A 112 -0.69 0.74 21.44
C LYS A 112 0.70 0.58 22.05
N ALA A 113 1.62 -0.02 21.29
CA ALA A 113 2.99 -0.19 21.74
C ALA A 113 3.71 1.15 21.99
N THR A 114 4.61 1.18 22.97
CA THR A 114 5.55 2.29 23.17
C THR A 114 6.59 2.34 22.05
N GLN A 115 7.31 3.44 21.88
CA GLN A 115 8.36 3.57 20.86
C GLN A 115 9.44 2.49 21.02
N ASN A 116 9.75 2.11 22.24
CA ASN A 116 10.70 1.02 22.52
C ASN A 116 10.10 -0.36 22.18
N GLY A 117 8.81 -0.54 22.41
CA GLY A 117 8.06 -1.72 21.97
C GLY A 117 8.05 -1.83 20.44
N LEU A 118 7.79 -0.73 19.73
CA LEU A 118 7.84 -0.67 18.26
C LEU A 118 9.23 -1.01 17.72
N TYR A 119 10.27 -0.43 18.31
CA TYR A 119 11.65 -0.75 17.95
C TYR A 119 11.94 -2.25 18.05
N ARG A 120 11.60 -2.86 19.20
CA ARG A 120 11.82 -4.31 19.42
C ARG A 120 10.96 -5.16 18.48
N HIS A 121 9.71 -4.76 18.25
CA HIS A 121 8.79 -5.45 17.35
C HIS A 121 9.35 -5.50 15.92
N PHE A 122 9.69 -4.36 15.35
CA PHE A 122 10.20 -4.29 13.98
C PHE A 122 11.58 -4.95 13.82
N THR A 123 12.45 -4.84 14.83
CA THR A 123 13.74 -5.54 14.83
C THR A 123 13.53 -7.06 14.80
N ALA A 124 12.66 -7.61 15.67
CA ALA A 124 12.38 -9.04 15.68
C ALA A 124 11.79 -9.57 14.35
N VAL A 125 10.92 -8.76 13.70
CA VAL A 125 10.38 -9.10 12.38
C VAL A 125 11.47 -9.05 11.31
N ALA A 126 12.31 -8.03 11.34
CA ALA A 126 13.40 -7.88 10.36
C ALA A 126 14.48 -8.97 10.50
N ASP A 127 14.79 -9.40 11.73
CA ASP A 127 15.66 -10.54 12.02
C ASP A 127 15.10 -11.86 11.46
N ALA A 128 13.77 -12.01 11.46
CA ALA A 128 13.10 -13.22 10.99
C ALA A 128 12.86 -13.24 9.46
N SER A 129 13.00 -12.10 8.78
CA SER A 129 12.72 -11.95 7.35
C SER A 129 13.96 -12.25 6.50
N THR A 130 13.77 -13.03 5.45
CA THR A 130 14.82 -13.26 4.42
C THR A 130 14.73 -12.28 3.24
N VAL A 131 13.73 -11.39 3.25
CA VAL A 131 13.53 -10.34 2.25
C VAL A 131 13.45 -8.97 2.91
N PRO A 132 13.64 -7.87 2.18
CA PRO A 132 13.56 -6.52 2.73
C PRO A 132 12.24 -6.22 3.44
N VAL A 133 12.30 -5.44 4.52
CA VAL A 133 11.16 -4.99 5.32
C VAL A 133 10.87 -3.52 5.06
N ILE A 134 9.62 -3.21 4.73
CA ILE A 134 9.08 -1.86 4.65
C ILE A 134 8.26 -1.60 5.91
N LEU A 135 8.62 -0.62 6.70
CA LEU A 135 7.81 -0.16 7.82
C LEU A 135 6.52 0.49 7.30
N TYR A 136 5.42 0.38 8.02
CA TYR A 136 4.19 1.08 7.65
C TYR A 136 3.61 1.83 8.85
N ASN A 137 3.61 3.16 8.75
CA ASN A 137 3.07 4.05 9.76
C ASN A 137 1.75 4.67 9.29
N VAL A 138 0.66 4.40 10.01
CA VAL A 138 -0.69 4.91 9.71
C VAL A 138 -1.48 5.14 11.01
N PRO A 139 -1.10 6.15 11.81
CA PRO A 139 -1.66 6.37 13.14
C PRO A 139 -3.16 6.60 13.16
N GLY A 140 -3.75 7.15 12.10
CA GLY A 140 -5.20 7.31 11.96
C GLY A 140 -5.99 6.00 11.98
N ARG A 141 -5.34 4.87 11.62
CA ARG A 141 -5.94 3.53 11.66
C ARG A 141 -5.51 2.73 12.88
N THR A 142 -4.25 2.85 13.27
CA THR A 142 -3.66 1.99 14.31
C THR A 142 -3.78 2.57 15.71
N GLY A 143 -3.98 3.89 15.83
CA GLY A 143 -3.87 4.59 17.11
C GLY A 143 -2.44 4.61 17.66
N CYS A 144 -1.44 4.27 16.83
CA CYS A 144 -0.04 4.16 17.21
C CYS A 144 0.83 4.83 16.14
N ASN A 145 1.53 5.92 16.50
CA ASN A 145 2.43 6.62 15.60
C ASN A 145 3.88 6.16 15.81
N LEU A 146 4.49 5.65 14.75
CA LEU A 146 5.93 5.36 14.71
C LEU A 146 6.69 6.67 14.47
N GLN A 147 7.29 7.20 15.54
CA GLN A 147 7.95 8.50 15.50
C GLN A 147 9.24 8.48 14.65
N PRO A 148 9.59 9.59 13.94
CA PRO A 148 10.78 9.68 13.09
C PRO A 148 12.09 9.26 13.78
N LYS A 149 12.28 9.62 15.05
CA LYS A 149 13.46 9.20 15.84
C LYS A 149 13.52 7.68 16.04
N THR A 150 12.39 7.00 16.14
CA THR A 150 12.33 5.53 16.22
C THR A 150 12.63 4.90 14.86
N VAL A 151 12.12 5.48 13.79
CA VAL A 151 12.44 5.07 12.41
C VAL A 151 13.95 5.21 12.15
N ALA A 152 14.56 6.34 12.54
CA ALA A 152 15.99 6.55 12.37
C ALA A 152 16.86 5.48 13.07
N ARG A 153 16.42 5.02 14.27
CA ARG A 153 17.08 3.88 14.96
C ARG A 153 16.88 2.56 14.21
N LEU A 154 15.69 2.34 13.64
CA LEU A 154 15.38 1.15 12.85
C LEU A 154 16.11 1.14 11.51
N ALA A 155 16.42 2.30 10.96
CA ALA A 155 17.16 2.46 9.70
C ALA A 155 18.60 1.93 9.77
N ASP A 156 19.13 1.66 10.96
CA ASP A 156 20.44 1.02 11.14
C ASP A 156 20.37 -0.52 10.99
N HIS A 157 19.18 -1.09 10.94
CA HIS A 157 18.99 -2.52 10.71
C HIS A 157 19.11 -2.84 9.19
N PRO A 158 20.02 -3.77 8.79
CA PRO A 158 20.34 -3.98 7.37
C PRO A 158 19.15 -4.42 6.51
N ASN A 159 18.15 -5.06 7.12
CA ASN A 159 16.98 -5.60 6.42
C ASN A 159 15.76 -4.65 6.44
N ILE A 160 15.82 -3.53 7.16
CA ILE A 160 14.80 -2.47 7.13
C ILE A 160 15.26 -1.43 6.10
N VAL A 161 14.57 -1.37 4.96
CA VAL A 161 15.05 -0.62 3.80
C VAL A 161 14.15 0.56 3.41
N ALA A 162 12.92 0.59 3.92
CA ALA A 162 11.96 1.62 3.56
C ALA A 162 10.90 1.85 4.65
N ILE A 163 10.18 2.95 4.49
CA ILE A 163 8.94 3.23 5.22
C ILE A 163 7.85 3.70 4.26
N LYS A 164 6.63 3.16 4.42
CA LYS A 164 5.39 3.75 3.93
C LYS A 164 4.85 4.68 5.01
N GLU A 165 4.93 5.99 4.77
CA GLU A 165 4.45 7.02 5.69
C GLU A 165 3.04 7.48 5.31
N ALA A 166 2.10 7.30 6.21
CA ALA A 166 0.69 7.65 6.04
C ALA A 166 0.09 8.32 7.29
N ALA A 167 0.89 9.14 7.99
CA ALA A 167 0.40 9.92 9.12
C ALA A 167 -0.39 11.18 8.70
N GLY A 168 -0.43 11.53 7.40
CA GLY A 168 -1.08 12.73 6.89
C GLY A 168 -0.36 14.04 7.29
N SER A 169 0.88 13.97 7.75
CA SER A 169 1.64 15.11 8.26
C SER A 169 2.91 15.35 7.45
N MET A 170 2.92 16.41 6.64
CA MET A 170 4.16 16.83 5.95
C MET A 170 5.26 17.23 6.93
N ALA A 171 4.93 17.79 8.10
CA ALA A 171 5.94 18.13 9.11
C ALA A 171 6.65 16.86 9.61
N GLN A 172 5.93 15.76 9.86
CA GLN A 172 6.55 14.47 10.22
C GLN A 172 7.34 13.88 9.05
N ALA A 173 6.84 14.00 7.82
CA ALA A 173 7.56 13.54 6.64
C ALA A 173 8.90 14.29 6.47
N VAL A 174 8.93 15.62 6.65
CA VAL A 174 10.17 16.41 6.62
C VAL A 174 11.16 15.93 7.69
N GLU A 175 10.70 15.64 8.92
CA GLU A 175 11.56 15.10 9.98
C GLU A 175 12.13 13.72 9.59
N LEU A 176 11.32 12.85 8.97
CA LEU A 176 11.79 11.56 8.44
C LEU A 176 12.88 11.72 7.38
N PHE A 177 12.67 12.60 6.41
CA PHE A 177 13.69 12.88 5.38
C PHE A 177 14.99 13.39 6.00
N ALA A 178 14.90 14.29 6.98
CA ALA A 178 16.07 14.86 7.65
C ALA A 178 16.85 13.82 8.46
N LEU A 179 16.18 12.84 9.10
CA LEU A 179 16.81 11.88 10.00
C LEU A 179 17.29 10.59 9.31
N CYS A 180 16.60 10.15 8.25
CA CYS A 180 16.88 8.86 7.63
C CYS A 180 16.66 8.81 6.11
N GLY A 181 16.45 9.95 5.45
CA GLY A 181 16.24 10.00 4.02
C GLY A 181 17.43 9.55 3.17
N ASP A 182 18.63 9.50 3.74
CA ASP A 182 19.85 8.95 3.15
C ASP A 182 19.96 7.40 3.30
N LYS A 183 19.27 6.82 4.29
CA LYS A 183 19.31 5.39 4.64
C LYS A 183 18.12 4.61 4.09
N LEU A 184 16.90 5.16 4.21
CA LEU A 184 15.65 4.51 3.84
C LEU A 184 15.01 5.13 2.60
N ASP A 185 14.34 4.32 1.81
CA ASP A 185 13.34 4.81 0.87
C ASP A 185 12.06 5.21 1.62
N ILE A 186 11.55 6.40 1.31
CA ILE A 186 10.33 6.92 1.94
C ILE A 186 9.25 6.98 0.86
N TYR A 187 8.21 6.16 1.04
CA TYR A 187 7.04 6.12 0.16
C TYR A 187 5.86 6.84 0.81
N SER A 188 5.15 7.64 0.02
CA SER A 188 3.85 8.13 0.48
C SER A 188 2.86 6.97 0.63
N GLY A 189 2.18 6.92 1.75
CA GLY A 189 1.04 6.02 1.98
C GLY A 189 -0.29 6.72 1.81
N GLU A 190 -0.26 8.01 1.44
CA GLU A 190 -1.42 8.86 1.21
C GLU A 190 -1.37 9.49 -0.17
N ASP A 191 -2.34 9.16 -1.02
CA ASP A 191 -2.35 9.59 -2.42
C ASP A 191 -2.34 11.11 -2.57
N ALA A 192 -3.01 11.85 -1.68
CA ALA A 192 -3.03 13.30 -1.70
C ALA A 192 -1.66 13.95 -1.40
N LEU A 193 -0.73 13.23 -0.78
CA LEU A 193 0.59 13.71 -0.40
C LEU A 193 1.73 13.12 -1.27
N THR A 194 1.40 12.41 -2.34
CA THR A 194 2.41 11.74 -3.20
C THR A 194 3.42 12.75 -3.74
N VAL A 195 2.97 13.75 -4.48
CA VAL A 195 3.88 14.73 -5.11
C VAL A 195 4.61 15.60 -4.09
N PRO A 196 3.98 16.13 -3.03
CA PRO A 196 4.69 16.85 -1.97
C PRO A 196 5.81 16.01 -1.32
N MET A 197 5.57 14.74 -1.01
CA MET A 197 6.60 13.87 -0.43
C MET A 197 7.72 13.55 -1.44
N MET A 198 7.38 13.34 -2.72
CA MET A 198 8.38 13.12 -3.76
C MET A 198 9.26 14.37 -3.99
N ALA A 199 8.71 15.58 -3.85
CA ALA A 199 9.48 16.83 -3.91
C ALA A 199 10.53 16.95 -2.78
N MET A 200 10.31 16.24 -1.65
CA MET A 200 11.29 16.14 -0.56
C MET A 200 12.32 15.02 -0.78
N GLY A 201 12.28 14.30 -1.89
CA GLY A 201 13.17 13.17 -2.19
C GLY A 201 12.54 11.79 -1.93
N GLY A 202 11.22 11.71 -1.82
CA GLY A 202 10.46 10.47 -1.71
C GLY A 202 10.66 9.56 -2.93
N SER A 203 10.73 8.26 -2.70
CA SER A 203 10.97 7.26 -3.76
C SER A 203 9.72 6.92 -4.57
N GLY A 204 8.54 7.40 -4.14
CA GLY A 204 7.26 7.14 -4.79
C GLY A 204 6.12 7.00 -3.78
N ALA A 205 5.10 6.21 -4.14
CA ALA A 205 3.93 5.96 -3.30
C ALA A 205 3.48 4.49 -3.32
N ILE A 206 2.81 4.09 -2.25
CA ILE A 206 2.03 2.86 -2.18
C ILE A 206 0.55 3.28 -2.11
N SER A 207 -0.12 3.24 -3.23
CA SER A 207 -1.30 4.01 -3.61
C SER A 207 -2.59 3.18 -3.57
N VAL A 208 -3.70 3.82 -3.26
CA VAL A 208 -5.06 3.32 -3.47
C VAL A 208 -5.60 3.81 -4.83
N LEU A 209 -5.30 5.06 -5.21
CA LEU A 209 -5.69 5.66 -6.50
C LEU A 209 -5.30 4.78 -7.68
N SER A 210 -4.12 4.17 -7.63
CA SER A 210 -3.59 3.31 -8.68
C SER A 210 -4.40 2.04 -8.95
N ASN A 211 -5.31 1.63 -8.05
CA ASN A 211 -6.29 0.58 -8.36
C ASN A 211 -7.22 0.99 -9.52
N VAL A 212 -7.51 2.28 -9.67
CA VAL A 212 -8.48 2.81 -10.64
C VAL A 212 -7.80 3.39 -11.87
N VAL A 213 -6.73 4.16 -11.68
CA VAL A 213 -6.00 4.88 -12.75
C VAL A 213 -4.50 4.58 -12.65
N PRO A 214 -4.06 3.32 -12.85
CA PRO A 214 -2.66 2.95 -12.67
C PRO A 214 -1.72 3.70 -13.61
N LYS A 215 -2.06 3.86 -14.89
CA LYS A 215 -1.24 4.53 -15.87
C LYS A 215 -0.95 6.00 -15.51
N GLU A 216 -1.99 6.74 -15.14
CA GLU A 216 -1.86 8.14 -14.76
C GLU A 216 -1.17 8.32 -13.40
N ALA A 217 -1.39 7.39 -12.48
CA ALA A 217 -0.68 7.37 -11.20
C ALA A 217 0.84 7.13 -11.41
N VAL A 218 1.20 6.24 -12.32
CA VAL A 218 2.59 6.03 -12.74
C VAL A 218 3.16 7.29 -13.41
N GLU A 219 2.44 7.89 -14.36
CA GLU A 219 2.87 9.12 -15.01
C GLU A 219 3.15 10.25 -14.02
N MET A 220 2.28 10.41 -13.01
CA MET A 220 2.46 11.39 -11.94
C MET A 220 3.76 11.16 -11.16
N SER A 221 4.03 9.91 -10.77
CA SER A 221 5.26 9.57 -10.04
C SER A 221 6.51 9.67 -10.91
N ASP A 222 6.42 9.27 -12.17
CA ASP A 222 7.53 9.35 -13.11
C ASP A 222 7.90 10.81 -13.43
N ALA A 223 6.91 11.70 -13.59
CA ALA A 223 7.14 13.14 -13.73
C ALA A 223 7.89 13.68 -12.51
N ALA A 224 7.45 13.37 -11.30
CA ALA A 224 8.14 13.78 -10.08
C ALA A 224 9.58 13.23 -9.99
N LEU A 225 9.80 11.95 -10.36
CA LEU A 225 11.15 11.33 -10.37
C LEU A 225 12.11 12.01 -11.36
N ARG A 226 11.60 12.54 -12.46
CA ARG A 226 12.39 13.32 -13.44
C ARG A 226 12.58 14.77 -13.05
N GLY A 227 12.00 15.23 -11.94
CA GLY A 227 12.03 16.63 -11.50
C GLY A 227 10.99 17.54 -12.21
N ASP A 228 10.11 16.98 -13.00
CA ASP A 228 8.99 17.69 -13.65
C ASP A 228 7.81 17.80 -12.65
N PHE A 229 7.99 18.68 -11.67
CA PHE A 229 6.98 18.91 -10.64
C PHE A 229 5.77 19.72 -11.16
N GLU A 230 5.88 20.41 -12.30
CA GLU A 230 4.74 21.09 -12.93
C GLU A 230 3.72 20.04 -13.42
N THR A 231 4.16 19.08 -14.22
CA THR A 231 3.31 17.98 -14.69
C THR A 231 2.80 17.12 -13.52
N ALA A 232 3.68 16.76 -12.58
CA ALA A 232 3.30 15.94 -11.42
C ALA A 232 2.21 16.63 -10.59
N ALA A 233 2.35 17.92 -10.27
CA ALA A 233 1.37 18.70 -9.53
C ALA A 233 0.04 18.86 -10.29
N ALA A 234 0.09 19.07 -11.59
CA ALA A 234 -1.12 19.13 -12.42
C ALA A 234 -1.91 17.81 -12.36
N LEU A 235 -1.23 16.66 -12.45
CA LEU A 235 -1.85 15.35 -12.31
C LEU A 235 -2.38 15.12 -10.89
N GLN A 236 -1.60 15.47 -9.86
CA GLN A 236 -2.04 15.38 -8.45
C GLN A 236 -3.35 16.16 -8.22
N CYS A 237 -3.43 17.39 -8.71
CA CYS A 237 -4.62 18.22 -8.58
C CYS A 237 -5.79 17.68 -9.41
N LYS A 238 -5.54 17.20 -10.63
CA LYS A 238 -6.56 16.59 -11.50
C LYS A 238 -7.25 15.40 -10.85
N PHE A 239 -6.47 14.52 -10.17
CA PHE A 239 -7.00 13.30 -9.55
C PHE A 239 -7.45 13.50 -8.10
N LEU A 240 -7.27 14.66 -7.49
CA LEU A 240 -7.67 14.93 -6.12
C LEU A 240 -9.16 14.64 -5.84
N PRO A 241 -10.13 15.00 -6.73
CA PRO A 241 -11.53 14.63 -6.50
C PRO A 241 -11.77 13.11 -6.44
N LEU A 242 -11.13 12.33 -7.30
CA LEU A 242 -11.19 10.87 -7.26
C LEU A 242 -10.51 10.32 -5.99
N ILE A 243 -9.35 10.85 -5.61
CA ILE A 243 -8.68 10.48 -4.35
C ILE A 243 -9.64 10.68 -3.17
N ASN A 244 -10.27 11.86 -3.07
CA ASN A 244 -11.22 12.15 -1.99
C ASN A 244 -12.42 11.20 -2.02
N ALA A 245 -12.93 10.84 -3.19
CA ALA A 245 -14.03 9.89 -3.34
C ALA A 245 -13.64 8.46 -2.89
N LEU A 246 -12.39 8.04 -3.18
CA LEU A 246 -11.84 6.74 -2.75
C LEU A 246 -11.60 6.64 -1.23
N PHE A 247 -11.64 7.75 -0.52
CA PHE A 247 -11.53 7.82 0.94
C PHE A 247 -12.77 8.43 1.61
N SER A 248 -13.90 8.56 0.88
CA SER A 248 -15.16 9.06 1.42
C SER A 248 -15.81 8.12 2.43
N GLU A 249 -15.47 6.86 2.38
CA GLU A 249 -15.72 5.83 3.40
C GLU A 249 -14.41 5.12 3.76
N VAL A 250 -14.49 4.20 4.72
CA VAL A 250 -13.29 3.46 5.16
C VAL A 250 -12.70 2.65 3.98
N ASN A 251 -11.46 2.95 3.59
CA ASN A 251 -10.73 2.11 2.63
C ASN A 251 -10.58 0.67 3.20
N PRO A 252 -10.94 -0.41 2.44
CA PRO A 252 -11.05 -0.43 0.97
C PRO A 252 -12.47 -0.31 0.39
N ILE A 253 -13.49 0.05 1.16
CA ILE A 253 -14.89 0.05 0.68
C ILE A 253 -15.03 0.79 -0.67
N PRO A 254 -14.63 2.08 -0.83
CA PRO A 254 -14.76 2.74 -2.13
C PRO A 254 -13.85 2.15 -3.22
N ALA A 255 -12.63 1.71 -2.85
CA ALA A 255 -11.73 1.10 -3.82
C ALA A 255 -12.29 -0.21 -4.39
N LYS A 256 -12.91 -1.06 -3.54
CA LYS A 256 -13.59 -2.28 -3.96
C LYS A 256 -14.75 -1.97 -4.91
N ALA A 257 -15.62 -1.00 -4.53
CA ALA A 257 -16.73 -0.58 -5.37
C ALA A 257 -16.24 -0.08 -6.75
N ALA A 258 -15.19 0.74 -6.79
CA ALA A 258 -14.61 1.22 -8.04
C ALA A 258 -14.07 0.07 -8.92
N VAL A 259 -13.28 -0.83 -8.35
CA VAL A 259 -12.67 -1.96 -9.05
C VAL A 259 -13.73 -2.94 -9.55
N SER A 260 -14.80 -3.18 -8.78
CA SER A 260 -15.96 -3.96 -9.18
C SER A 260 -16.68 -3.33 -10.36
N ALA A 261 -16.95 -2.03 -10.33
CA ALA A 261 -17.57 -1.29 -11.43
C ALA A 261 -16.73 -1.34 -12.73
N MET A 262 -15.41 -1.44 -12.62
CA MET A 262 -14.50 -1.65 -13.74
C MET A 262 -14.48 -3.09 -14.28
N GLY A 263 -15.24 -4.03 -13.67
CA GLY A 263 -15.34 -5.41 -14.12
C GLY A 263 -14.31 -6.39 -13.55
N PHE A 264 -13.61 -6.01 -12.47
CA PHE A 264 -12.62 -6.86 -11.80
C PHE A 264 -13.19 -7.51 -10.52
N GLY A 265 -14.28 -8.26 -10.66
CA GLY A 265 -14.91 -8.99 -9.57
C GLY A 265 -16.15 -8.29 -9.01
N ALA A 266 -16.72 -8.86 -7.96
CA ALA A 266 -17.91 -8.34 -7.29
C ALA A 266 -17.58 -7.33 -6.18
N ASP A 267 -18.53 -6.43 -5.85
CA ASP A 267 -18.44 -5.50 -4.72
C ASP A 267 -18.78 -6.23 -3.41
N ILE A 268 -17.97 -7.24 -3.09
CA ILE A 268 -18.12 -8.09 -1.91
C ILE A 268 -16.95 -7.85 -0.96
N LEU A 269 -17.28 -7.54 0.31
CA LEU A 269 -16.34 -7.39 1.40
C LEU A 269 -16.71 -8.37 2.54
N ARG A 270 -15.73 -8.79 3.32
CA ARG A 270 -15.95 -9.56 4.54
C ARG A 270 -16.27 -8.65 5.72
N LEU A 271 -17.22 -9.02 6.57
CA LEU A 271 -17.50 -8.29 7.80
C LEU A 271 -16.24 -8.12 8.65
N PRO A 272 -16.06 -6.97 9.32
CA PRO A 272 -17.07 -5.93 9.59
C PRO A 272 -17.26 -4.90 8.47
N LEU A 273 -16.57 -5.02 7.33
CA LEU A 273 -16.77 -4.13 6.20
C LEU A 273 -18.02 -4.57 5.40
N THR A 274 -18.69 -3.58 4.84
CA THR A 274 -19.90 -3.74 4.02
C THR A 274 -19.71 -3.04 2.68
N PRO A 275 -20.47 -3.38 1.64
CA PRO A 275 -20.50 -2.61 0.40
C PRO A 275 -20.76 -1.12 0.65
N MET A 276 -20.24 -0.28 -0.24
CA MET A 276 -20.35 1.17 -0.15
C MET A 276 -21.80 1.66 -0.15
N GLU A 277 -22.10 2.68 0.65
CA GLU A 277 -23.42 3.32 0.70
C GLU A 277 -23.78 3.97 -0.64
N ASP A 278 -25.05 3.88 -1.05
CA ASP A 278 -25.49 4.32 -2.38
C ASP A 278 -25.17 5.79 -2.68
N GLY A 279 -25.32 6.67 -1.70
CA GLY A 279 -25.08 8.11 -1.87
C GLY A 279 -23.62 8.47 -2.13
N THR A 280 -22.69 7.81 -1.46
CA THR A 280 -21.24 7.98 -1.64
C THR A 280 -20.74 7.25 -2.88
N ARG A 281 -21.31 6.07 -3.19
CA ARG A 281 -21.05 5.30 -4.40
C ARG A 281 -21.41 6.11 -5.66
N ALA A 282 -22.57 6.76 -5.68
CA ALA A 282 -22.98 7.59 -6.80
C ALA A 282 -21.97 8.72 -7.08
N LYS A 283 -21.45 9.36 -6.02
CA LYS A 283 -20.40 10.40 -6.14
C LYS A 283 -19.08 9.84 -6.65
N LEU A 284 -18.66 8.67 -6.14
CA LEU A 284 -17.46 7.99 -6.64
C LEU A 284 -17.56 7.70 -8.14
N TYR A 285 -18.68 7.13 -8.58
CA TYR A 285 -18.90 6.82 -10.00
C TYR A 285 -19.00 8.09 -10.86
N GLU A 286 -19.53 9.19 -10.32
CA GLU A 286 -19.51 10.48 -11.00
C GLU A 286 -18.07 10.96 -11.25
N GLU A 287 -17.19 10.92 -10.26
CA GLU A 287 -15.79 11.30 -10.41
C GLU A 287 -15.05 10.37 -11.41
N MET A 288 -15.33 9.07 -11.39
CA MET A 288 -14.78 8.12 -12.34
C MET A 288 -15.22 8.44 -13.78
N ARG A 289 -16.50 8.73 -14.01
CA ARG A 289 -17.02 9.12 -15.35
C ARG A 289 -16.43 10.41 -15.87
N LYS A 290 -16.19 11.42 -15.00
CA LYS A 290 -15.50 12.69 -15.38
C LYS A 290 -14.09 12.45 -15.93
N LEU A 291 -13.46 11.34 -15.52
CA LEU A 291 -12.14 10.91 -15.99
C LEU A 291 -12.21 9.95 -17.18
N GLY A 292 -13.40 9.67 -17.71
CA GLY A 292 -13.61 8.78 -18.86
C GLY A 292 -13.59 7.30 -18.51
N ILE A 293 -13.69 6.94 -17.23
CA ILE A 293 -13.77 5.55 -16.77
C ILE A 293 -15.23 5.09 -16.89
N ASN A 294 -15.43 3.99 -17.60
CA ASN A 294 -16.76 3.40 -17.77
C ASN A 294 -17.18 2.66 -16.50
N VAL A 295 -18.23 3.15 -15.83
CA VAL A 295 -18.83 2.59 -14.61
C VAL A 295 -20.35 2.84 -14.57
#